data_9fcf582fd06122562dcbb4f778883376
#
_entry.id   9fcf582fd06122562dcbb4f778883376
#
_cell.length_a   1.000
_cell.length_b   1.000
_cell.length_c   1.000
_cell.angle_alpha   90.00
_cell.angle_beta   90.00
_cell.angle_gamma   90.00
#
_symmetry.space_group_name_H-M   'P 1'
#
loop_
_entity.id
_entity.type
_entity.pdbx_description
1 polymer ?
#
loop_
_entity_poly.entity_id
_entity_poly.type
_entity_poly.pdbx_seq_one_letter_code
_entity_poly.pdbx_strand_id
1 'polypeptide(L)'
;MEDYKIIRDSVHGNIKVEGLLLELTEAPEVQRLNGIHQLGFAYLVYPGAHHSRIEHSLGTAHIAGKIADQLNLEQREKTLVQATGLLHDIGHGPYSHTLEYLISRKLKKDHVDITKQIITGEYNVIKPEELSALNSTETVAEILERYRLEPKRVASFVSKSFVDYSLDIFLTRKSERKYLHQIIHSPIDADQIDFLLRDAHYTGVAYGIIDTERLIQTMKLFKDELVMDKKGISAIEGMLVARGLMYSSVYFHKTVRIAEVMLARAVEKALELGKLKDITRMVDSELLAELEKAHSYCEEIVIRLKYRKLFKKAYSKDIKELSKDQLDTLLEL
;
A
#
# COMPACT_ATOMS: atom_id res chain seq x y z
N MET A 1 21.10 12.12 24.02
CA MET A 1 19.63 11.93 24.20
C MET A 1 19.22 11.01 23.07
N GLU A 2 18.51 9.95 23.36
CA GLU A 2 17.95 9.13 22.29
C GLU A 2 16.91 9.98 21.57
N ASP A 3 17.15 10.22 20.27
CA ASP A 3 16.23 11.01 19.46
C ASP A 3 15.10 10.09 19.03
N TYR A 4 13.90 10.32 19.57
CA TYR A 4 12.71 9.56 19.24
C TYR A 4 11.50 10.49 19.12
N LYS A 5 10.52 10.08 18.35
CA LYS A 5 9.20 10.74 18.27
C LYS A 5 8.09 9.77 18.67
N ILE A 6 7.05 10.32 19.27
CA ILE A 6 5.79 9.60 19.53
C ILE A 6 4.77 10.10 18.53
N ILE A 7 4.33 9.22 17.64
CA ILE A 7 3.27 9.50 16.69
C ILE A 7 1.97 8.98 17.26
N ARG A 8 0.96 9.85 17.38
CA ARG A 8 -0.37 9.43 17.81
C ARG A 8 -1.13 8.87 16.61
N ASP A 9 -1.27 7.56 16.56
CA ASP A 9 -2.05 6.84 15.55
C ASP A 9 -3.47 6.56 16.06
N SER A 10 -4.46 6.69 15.19
CA SER A 10 -5.88 6.55 15.54
C SER A 10 -6.29 5.10 15.83
N VAL A 11 -5.53 4.12 15.31
CA VAL A 11 -5.80 2.68 15.45
C VAL A 11 -4.93 2.04 16.51
N HIS A 12 -3.62 2.31 16.48
CA HIS A 12 -2.63 1.67 17.37
C HIS A 12 -2.25 2.50 18.59
N GLY A 13 -2.80 3.71 18.72
CA GLY A 13 -2.46 4.60 19.84
C GLY A 13 -1.11 5.29 19.64
N ASN A 14 -0.21 5.19 20.62
CA ASN A 14 1.10 5.83 20.52
C ASN A 14 2.11 4.88 19.86
N ILE A 15 2.63 5.26 18.70
CA ILE A 15 3.70 4.57 18.00
C ILE A 15 5.00 5.33 18.30
N LYS A 16 5.96 4.67 18.94
CA LYS A 16 7.32 5.21 19.12
C LYS A 16 8.13 4.89 17.88
N VAL A 17 8.71 5.92 17.27
CA VAL A 17 9.67 5.81 16.17
C VAL A 17 11.02 6.37 16.62
N GLU A 18 12.10 5.64 16.39
CA GLU A 18 13.45 6.00 16.82
C GLU A 18 14.52 5.46 15.86
N GLY A 19 15.69 6.05 15.86
CA GLY A 19 16.80 5.63 15.02
C GLY A 19 16.45 5.54 13.55
N LEU A 20 16.74 4.40 12.89
CA LEU A 20 16.46 4.18 11.49
C LEU A 20 14.99 4.45 11.10
N LEU A 21 14.03 3.99 11.91
CA LEU A 21 12.60 4.17 11.60
C LEU A 21 12.19 5.64 11.62
N LEU A 22 12.76 6.43 12.54
CA LEU A 22 12.49 7.86 12.60
C LEU A 22 12.99 8.55 11.33
N GLU A 23 14.23 8.29 10.92
CA GLU A 23 14.82 8.93 9.76
C GLU A 23 14.15 8.48 8.45
N LEU A 24 13.83 7.19 8.31
CA LEU A 24 13.04 6.71 7.17
C LEU A 24 11.64 7.36 7.12
N THR A 25 10.99 7.56 8.28
CA THR A 25 9.69 8.23 8.33
C THR A 25 9.79 9.68 7.86
N GLU A 26 10.91 10.36 8.12
CA GLU A 26 11.15 11.75 7.71
C GLU A 26 11.64 11.88 6.25
N ALA A 27 12.02 10.80 5.59
CA ALA A 27 12.45 10.82 4.21
C ALA A 27 11.34 11.34 3.26
N PRO A 28 11.66 12.20 2.28
CA PRO A 28 10.67 12.78 1.37
C PRO A 28 9.82 11.74 0.65
N GLU A 29 10.42 10.61 0.25
CA GLU A 29 9.73 9.53 -0.44
C GLU A 29 8.64 8.91 0.44
N VAL A 30 8.87 8.78 1.75
CA VAL A 30 7.88 8.30 2.71
C VAL A 30 6.86 9.38 3.01
N GLN A 31 7.30 10.64 3.23
CA GLN A 31 6.41 11.78 3.48
C GLN A 31 5.44 12.05 2.32
N ARG A 32 5.82 11.75 1.09
CA ARG A 32 4.92 11.83 -0.08
C ARG A 32 3.64 11.02 0.10
N LEU A 33 3.70 9.91 0.83
CA LEU A 33 2.54 9.05 1.08
C LEU A 33 1.41 9.75 1.88
N ASN A 34 1.68 10.87 2.54
CA ASN A 34 0.65 11.73 3.14
C ASN A 34 -0.36 12.26 2.11
N GLY A 35 0.09 12.49 0.88
CA GLY A 35 -0.74 13.00 -0.21
C GLY A 35 -1.50 11.93 -0.98
N ILE A 36 -1.44 10.66 -0.58
CA ILE A 36 -2.06 9.53 -1.27
C ILE A 36 -3.03 8.83 -0.32
N HIS A 37 -4.33 8.87 -0.64
CA HIS A 37 -5.35 8.19 0.14
C HIS A 37 -5.24 6.67 0.02
N GLN A 38 -5.37 5.97 1.15
CA GLN A 38 -5.35 4.50 1.19
C GLN A 38 -6.49 3.89 0.38
N LEU A 39 -7.70 4.42 0.52
CA LEU A 39 -8.91 3.90 -0.09
C LEU A 39 -9.45 4.75 -1.25
N GLY A 40 -8.62 5.60 -1.86
CA GLY A 40 -8.99 6.40 -3.02
C GLY A 40 -10.29 7.16 -2.83
N PHE A 41 -11.34 6.82 -3.59
CA PHE A 41 -12.64 7.49 -3.54
C PHE A 41 -13.63 6.92 -2.51
N ALA A 42 -13.22 6.05 -1.61
CA ALA A 42 -14.12 5.48 -0.60
C ALA A 42 -14.80 6.55 0.26
N TYR A 43 -14.16 7.70 0.46
CA TYR A 43 -14.75 8.84 1.19
C TYR A 43 -16.05 9.38 0.56
N LEU A 44 -16.31 9.13 -0.72
CA LEU A 44 -17.58 9.49 -1.36
C LEU A 44 -18.77 8.67 -0.83
N VAL A 45 -18.51 7.55 -0.17
CA VAL A 45 -19.51 6.67 0.47
C VAL A 45 -19.34 6.69 1.98
N TYR A 46 -18.10 6.63 2.44
CA TYR A 46 -17.70 6.60 3.85
C TYR A 46 -16.97 7.91 4.19
N PRO A 47 -17.66 8.97 4.63
CA PRO A 47 -17.07 10.31 4.75
C PRO A 47 -15.83 10.41 5.66
N GLY A 48 -15.60 9.44 6.54
CA GLY A 48 -14.40 9.36 7.39
C GLY A 48 -13.18 8.74 6.70
N ALA A 49 -13.33 8.12 5.52
CA ALA A 49 -12.27 7.35 4.85
C ALA A 49 -11.27 8.26 4.11
N HIS A 50 -10.55 9.09 4.87
CA HIS A 50 -9.53 10.03 4.35
C HIS A 50 -8.11 9.69 4.77
N HIS A 51 -7.89 8.55 5.43
CA HIS A 51 -6.55 8.16 5.87
C HIS A 51 -5.62 7.92 4.68
N SER A 52 -4.37 8.25 4.93
CA SER A 52 -3.31 8.22 3.92
C SER A 52 -2.47 6.94 4.02
N ARG A 53 -1.69 6.69 2.97
CA ARG A 53 -0.79 5.53 2.93
C ARG A 53 0.31 5.58 3.98
N ILE A 54 0.76 6.76 4.41
CA ILE A 54 1.77 6.84 5.47
C ILE A 54 1.24 6.33 6.81
N GLU A 55 -0.04 6.58 7.12
CA GLU A 55 -0.66 6.06 8.35
C GLU A 55 -0.66 4.52 8.34
N HIS A 56 -1.01 3.92 7.20
CA HIS A 56 -0.93 2.47 6.99
C HIS A 56 0.51 1.95 7.09
N SER A 57 1.46 2.58 6.42
CA SER A 57 2.88 2.19 6.46
C SER A 57 3.45 2.22 7.88
N LEU A 58 3.13 3.25 8.67
CA LEU A 58 3.49 3.34 10.08
C LEU A 58 2.86 2.22 10.91
N GLY A 59 1.58 1.94 10.69
CA GLY A 59 0.86 0.86 11.37
C GLY A 59 1.43 -0.51 11.02
N THR A 60 1.73 -0.76 9.74
CA THR A 60 2.37 -2.01 9.29
C THR A 60 3.73 -2.21 9.95
N ALA A 61 4.57 -1.15 10.01
CA ALA A 61 5.86 -1.20 10.72
C ALA A 61 5.69 -1.49 12.22
N HIS A 62 4.68 -0.89 12.85
CA HIS A 62 4.36 -1.13 14.25
C HIS A 62 3.94 -2.58 14.51
N ILE A 63 3.02 -3.12 13.71
CA ILE A 63 2.58 -4.52 13.82
C ILE A 63 3.75 -5.48 13.55
N ALA A 64 4.57 -5.23 12.51
CA ALA A 64 5.77 -6.03 12.24
C ALA A 64 6.72 -6.06 13.44
N GLY A 65 6.91 -4.93 14.12
CA GLY A 65 7.67 -4.84 15.36
C GLY A 65 7.06 -5.67 16.50
N LYS A 66 5.74 -5.62 16.70
CA LYS A 66 5.02 -6.44 17.71
C LYS A 66 5.15 -7.94 17.41
N ILE A 67 5.05 -8.34 16.15
CA ILE A 67 5.27 -9.74 15.76
C ILE A 67 6.72 -10.16 16.03
N ALA A 68 7.70 -9.31 15.71
CA ALA A 68 9.11 -9.59 15.98
C ALA A 68 9.38 -9.75 17.47
N ASP A 69 8.80 -8.91 18.33
CA ASP A 69 8.89 -9.02 19.80
C ASP A 69 8.26 -10.31 20.31
N GLN A 70 7.07 -10.68 19.82
CA GLN A 70 6.39 -11.93 20.18
C GLN A 70 7.21 -13.18 19.83
N LEU A 71 7.94 -13.11 18.69
CA LEU A 71 8.78 -14.21 18.22
C LEU A 71 10.18 -14.19 18.82
N ASN A 72 10.50 -13.21 19.69
CA ASN A 72 11.82 -12.97 20.30
C ASN A 72 12.95 -12.88 19.24
N LEU A 73 12.70 -12.15 18.15
CA LEU A 73 13.69 -11.95 17.09
C LEU A 73 14.83 -11.05 17.58
N GLU A 74 16.01 -11.24 16.99
CA GLU A 74 17.15 -10.36 17.22
C GLU A 74 16.83 -8.92 16.76
N GLN A 75 17.42 -7.92 17.43
CA GLN A 75 17.17 -6.50 17.13
C GLN A 75 17.39 -6.16 15.65
N ARG A 76 18.39 -6.79 15.01
CA ARG A 76 18.67 -6.59 13.58
C ARG A 76 17.54 -7.10 12.69
N GLU A 77 16.95 -8.24 13.03
CA GLU A 77 15.81 -8.81 12.32
C GLU A 77 14.55 -7.98 12.54
N LYS A 78 14.30 -7.56 13.78
CA LYS A 78 13.20 -6.64 14.11
C LYS A 78 13.31 -5.35 13.32
N THR A 79 14.48 -4.71 13.29
CA THR A 79 14.73 -3.49 12.52
C THR A 79 14.47 -3.72 11.03
N LEU A 80 14.89 -4.86 10.47
CA LEU A 80 14.65 -5.20 9.07
C LEU A 80 13.15 -5.30 8.75
N VAL A 81 12.37 -6.08 9.51
CA VAL A 81 10.93 -6.23 9.24
C VAL A 81 10.15 -4.94 9.47
N GLN A 82 10.55 -4.12 10.45
CA GLN A 82 9.95 -2.82 10.67
C GLN A 82 10.23 -1.85 9.51
N ALA A 83 11.48 -1.76 9.05
CA ALA A 83 11.84 -0.95 7.89
C ALA A 83 11.12 -1.42 6.62
N THR A 84 11.04 -2.73 6.40
CA THR A 84 10.30 -3.29 5.28
C THR A 84 8.81 -2.96 5.38
N GLY A 85 8.20 -3.10 6.57
CA GLY A 85 6.80 -2.74 6.79
C GLY A 85 6.51 -1.25 6.56
N LEU A 86 7.45 -0.36 6.91
CA LEU A 86 7.32 1.07 6.61
C LEU A 86 7.42 1.37 5.11
N LEU A 87 8.25 0.62 4.39
CA LEU A 87 8.61 0.93 3.00
C LEU A 87 7.84 0.09 1.96
N HIS A 88 7.06 -0.93 2.37
CA HIS A 88 6.48 -1.90 1.43
C HIS A 88 5.58 -1.26 0.35
N ASP A 89 4.93 -0.15 0.66
CA ASP A 89 3.98 0.57 -0.19
C ASP A 89 4.52 1.90 -0.75
N ILE A 90 5.83 2.20 -0.59
CA ILE A 90 6.41 3.49 -0.99
C ILE A 90 6.32 3.77 -2.49
N GLY A 91 6.19 2.73 -3.33
CA GLY A 91 6.07 2.82 -4.78
C GLY A 91 4.66 3.14 -5.30
N HIS A 92 3.67 3.22 -4.43
CA HIS A 92 2.33 3.59 -4.85
C HIS A 92 2.25 5.04 -5.37
N GLY A 93 1.54 5.21 -6.49
CA GLY A 93 1.18 6.51 -7.05
C GLY A 93 -0.22 6.96 -6.62
N PRO A 94 -0.71 8.08 -7.17
CA PRO A 94 -2.03 8.62 -6.86
C PRO A 94 -3.13 7.65 -7.23
N TYR A 95 -4.16 7.53 -6.37
CA TYR A 95 -5.29 6.60 -6.59
C TYR A 95 -4.86 5.21 -7.02
N SER A 96 -3.80 4.67 -6.43
CA SER A 96 -3.02 3.56 -6.95
C SER A 96 -3.81 2.30 -7.25
N HIS A 97 -4.74 1.88 -6.39
CA HIS A 97 -5.59 0.70 -6.67
C HIS A 97 -6.46 0.88 -7.92
N THR A 98 -6.90 2.12 -8.18
CA THR A 98 -7.70 2.47 -9.37
C THR A 98 -6.86 2.45 -10.63
N LEU A 99 -5.64 2.97 -10.57
CA LEU A 99 -4.80 3.24 -11.73
C LEU A 99 -3.72 2.19 -11.96
N GLU A 100 -3.56 1.22 -11.07
CA GLU A 100 -2.49 0.21 -11.14
C GLU A 100 -2.50 -0.52 -12.49
N TYR A 101 -3.66 -0.91 -12.98
CA TYR A 101 -3.78 -1.56 -14.30
C TYR A 101 -3.27 -0.66 -15.44
N LEU A 102 -3.64 0.62 -15.44
CA LEU A 102 -3.21 1.57 -16.47
C LEU A 102 -1.71 1.86 -16.39
N ILE A 103 -1.21 2.05 -15.17
CA ILE A 103 0.20 2.34 -14.91
C ILE A 103 1.06 1.12 -15.28
N SER A 104 0.67 -0.07 -14.85
CA SER A 104 1.43 -1.30 -15.14
C SER A 104 1.43 -1.61 -16.64
N ARG A 105 0.32 -1.41 -17.34
CA ARG A 105 0.25 -1.57 -18.80
C ARG A 105 1.17 -0.60 -19.54
N LYS A 106 1.24 0.66 -19.07
CA LYS A 106 2.05 1.71 -19.72
C LYS A 106 3.53 1.59 -19.38
N LEU A 107 3.87 1.35 -18.12
CA LEU A 107 5.25 1.31 -17.64
C LEU A 107 5.85 -0.09 -17.69
N LYS A 108 5.04 -1.13 -17.88
CA LYS A 108 5.41 -2.56 -17.75
C LYS A 108 6.04 -2.88 -16.38
N LYS A 109 5.64 -2.16 -15.34
CA LYS A 109 6.07 -2.28 -13.95
C LYS A 109 4.86 -2.10 -13.05
N ASP A 110 4.77 -2.86 -11.99
CA ASP A 110 3.77 -2.66 -10.93
C ASP A 110 4.33 -1.78 -9.80
N HIS A 111 3.51 -1.53 -8.78
CA HIS A 111 3.92 -0.73 -7.62
C HIS A 111 5.04 -1.42 -6.81
N VAL A 112 5.14 -2.75 -6.83
CA VAL A 112 6.21 -3.51 -6.15
C VAL A 112 7.54 -3.26 -6.84
N ASP A 113 7.58 -3.28 -8.17
CA ASP A 113 8.80 -2.96 -8.94
C ASP A 113 9.27 -1.53 -8.65
N ILE A 114 8.33 -0.59 -8.61
CA ILE A 114 8.63 0.82 -8.29
C ILE A 114 9.14 0.95 -6.84
N THR A 115 8.50 0.25 -5.89
CA THR A 115 8.94 0.21 -4.49
C THR A 115 10.39 -0.29 -4.37
N LYS A 116 10.73 -1.40 -5.03
CA LYS A 116 12.10 -1.93 -5.05
C LYS A 116 13.09 -0.90 -5.60
N GLN A 117 12.75 -0.24 -6.69
CA GLN A 117 13.62 0.76 -7.32
C GLN A 117 13.82 2.01 -6.45
N ILE A 118 12.81 2.44 -5.70
CA ILE A 118 12.95 3.54 -4.73
C ILE A 118 13.86 3.10 -3.59
N ILE A 119 13.63 1.93 -2.99
CA ILE A 119 14.43 1.41 -1.89
C ILE A 119 15.91 1.24 -2.29
N THR A 120 16.18 0.81 -3.52
CA THR A 120 17.56 0.63 -4.01
C THR A 120 18.20 1.90 -4.56
N GLY A 121 17.48 3.01 -4.62
CA GLY A 121 17.97 4.27 -5.19
C GLY A 121 18.02 4.29 -6.74
N GLU A 122 17.51 3.24 -7.41
CA GLU A 122 17.47 3.18 -8.87
C GLU A 122 16.43 4.11 -9.48
N TYR A 123 15.41 4.50 -8.71
CA TYR A 123 14.37 5.44 -9.10
C TYR A 123 14.10 6.44 -7.99
N ASN A 124 14.17 7.73 -8.32
CA ASN A 124 13.77 8.79 -7.42
C ASN A 124 12.32 9.22 -7.73
N VAL A 125 11.44 9.03 -6.77
CA VAL A 125 10.02 9.37 -6.89
C VAL A 125 9.75 10.86 -6.63
N ILE A 126 10.69 11.56 -6.00
CA ILE A 126 10.61 13.01 -5.75
C ILE A 126 11.16 13.75 -6.99
N LYS A 127 10.50 14.83 -7.38
CA LYS A 127 10.92 15.63 -8.53
C LYS A 127 12.25 16.37 -8.23
N PRO A 128 13.15 16.53 -9.21
CA PRO A 128 14.44 17.20 -8.98
C PRO A 128 14.32 18.61 -8.40
N GLU A 129 13.33 19.38 -8.84
CA GLU A 129 13.04 20.72 -8.32
C GLU A 129 12.58 20.71 -6.85
N GLU A 130 11.83 19.69 -6.43
CA GLU A 130 11.40 19.52 -5.05
C GLU A 130 12.57 19.14 -4.15
N LEU A 131 13.43 18.20 -4.59
CA LEU A 131 14.67 17.87 -3.89
C LEU A 131 15.60 19.07 -3.72
N SER A 132 15.72 19.89 -4.75
CA SER A 132 16.52 21.12 -4.68
C SER A 132 15.97 22.10 -3.63
N ALA A 133 14.65 22.20 -3.49
CA ALA A 133 14.01 23.07 -2.50
C ALA A 133 14.15 22.53 -1.06
N LEU A 134 14.31 21.21 -0.89
CA LEU A 134 14.47 20.57 0.42
C LEU A 134 15.90 20.64 0.99
N ASN A 135 16.85 21.30 0.30
CA ASN A 135 18.24 21.53 0.76
C ASN A 135 18.97 20.25 1.24
N SER A 136 19.17 19.28 0.36
CA SER A 136 19.93 18.05 0.61
C SER A 136 19.37 17.12 1.73
N THR A 137 18.17 16.64 1.55
CA THR A 137 17.66 15.52 2.35
C THR A 137 18.20 14.19 1.81
N GLU A 138 18.58 13.28 2.71
CA GLU A 138 18.98 11.92 2.33
C GLU A 138 17.77 11.15 1.78
N THR A 139 18.02 10.33 0.77
CA THR A 139 17.04 9.38 0.22
C THR A 139 16.89 8.17 1.12
N VAL A 140 15.81 7.41 0.96
CA VAL A 140 15.60 6.13 1.65
C VAL A 140 16.80 5.20 1.47
N ALA A 141 17.38 5.11 0.27
CA ALA A 141 18.54 4.27 -0.01
C ALA A 141 19.77 4.70 0.81
N GLU A 142 20.08 6.00 0.83
CA GLU A 142 21.22 6.56 1.58
C GLU A 142 21.05 6.37 3.08
N ILE A 143 19.85 6.59 3.63
CA ILE A 143 19.54 6.34 5.05
C ILE A 143 19.78 4.87 5.39
N LEU A 144 19.27 3.92 4.60
CA LEU A 144 19.47 2.49 4.82
C LEU A 144 20.94 2.11 4.82
N GLU A 145 21.73 2.61 3.85
CA GLU A 145 23.17 2.36 3.77
C GLU A 145 23.92 2.90 4.99
N ARG A 146 23.61 4.11 5.46
CA ARG A 146 24.21 4.73 6.64
C ARG A 146 23.95 3.91 7.91
N TYR A 147 22.78 3.29 8.02
CA TYR A 147 22.44 2.35 9.10
C TYR A 147 22.96 0.92 8.87
N ARG A 148 23.75 0.69 7.81
CA ARG A 148 24.30 -0.64 7.45
C ARG A 148 23.21 -1.69 7.22
N LEU A 149 22.03 -1.26 6.77
CA LEU A 149 20.97 -2.12 6.30
C LEU A 149 20.95 -2.06 4.76
N GLU A 150 21.43 -3.12 4.14
CA GLU A 150 21.60 -3.18 2.68
C GLU A 150 20.26 -2.93 1.94
N PRO A 151 20.13 -1.88 1.06
CA PRO A 151 18.88 -1.56 0.39
C PRO A 151 18.31 -2.71 -0.44
N LYS A 152 19.15 -3.47 -1.15
CA LYS A 152 18.73 -4.65 -1.92
C LYS A 152 18.12 -5.73 -1.03
N ARG A 153 18.63 -5.86 0.21
CA ARG A 153 18.06 -6.80 1.17
C ARG A 153 16.66 -6.37 1.61
N VAL A 154 16.43 -5.09 1.91
CA VAL A 154 15.08 -4.58 2.24
C VAL A 154 14.15 -4.75 1.04
N ALA A 155 14.59 -4.38 -0.16
CA ALA A 155 13.83 -4.51 -1.39
C ALA A 155 13.42 -5.98 -1.69
N SER A 156 14.27 -6.96 -1.34
CA SER A 156 13.93 -8.38 -1.55
C SER A 156 12.74 -8.84 -0.71
N PHE A 157 12.50 -8.24 0.45
CA PHE A 157 11.36 -8.57 1.32
C PHE A 157 10.04 -7.94 0.87
N VAL A 158 10.05 -7.01 -0.09
CA VAL A 158 8.83 -6.38 -0.63
C VAL A 158 8.13 -7.23 -1.70
N SER A 159 8.78 -8.29 -2.20
CA SER A 159 8.20 -9.20 -3.20
C SER A 159 6.99 -9.94 -2.64
N LYS A 160 5.85 -9.89 -3.37
CA LYS A 160 4.61 -10.58 -2.96
C LYS A 160 4.69 -12.10 -3.08
N SER A 161 5.58 -12.63 -3.93
CA SER A 161 5.72 -14.07 -4.12
C SER A 161 6.98 -14.60 -3.44
N PHE A 162 6.85 -15.73 -2.76
CA PHE A 162 7.99 -16.44 -2.18
C PHE A 162 8.97 -16.95 -3.27
N VAL A 163 8.49 -17.14 -4.47
CA VAL A 163 9.32 -17.56 -5.61
C VAL A 163 10.30 -16.46 -5.98
N ASP A 164 9.82 -15.19 -6.08
CA ASP A 164 10.68 -14.05 -6.35
C ASP A 164 11.68 -13.84 -5.22
N TYR A 165 11.22 -13.93 -3.97
CA TYR A 165 12.08 -13.87 -2.80
C TYR A 165 13.15 -14.97 -2.79
N SER A 166 12.77 -16.22 -3.11
CA SER A 166 13.70 -17.34 -3.17
C SER A 166 14.75 -17.18 -4.28
N LEU A 167 14.37 -16.56 -5.40
CA LEU A 167 15.30 -16.27 -6.50
C LEU A 167 16.31 -15.20 -6.07
N ASP A 168 15.85 -14.14 -5.39
CA ASP A 168 16.71 -13.09 -4.85
C ASP A 168 17.73 -13.67 -3.85
N ILE A 169 17.31 -14.58 -2.95
CA ILE A 169 18.20 -15.29 -2.04
C ILE A 169 19.26 -16.10 -2.81
N PHE A 170 18.84 -16.84 -3.84
CA PHE A 170 19.75 -17.65 -4.65
C PHE A 170 20.82 -16.78 -5.32
N LEU A 171 20.43 -15.63 -5.85
CA LEU A 171 21.34 -14.69 -6.51
C LEU A 171 22.30 -14.02 -5.52
N THR A 172 21.83 -13.71 -4.30
CA THR A 172 22.63 -13.03 -3.27
C THR A 172 23.49 -13.98 -2.44
N ARG A 173 23.32 -15.30 -2.56
CA ARG A 173 23.98 -16.36 -1.77
C ARG A 173 23.83 -16.19 -0.26
N LYS A 174 22.83 -15.44 0.20
CA LYS A 174 22.50 -15.27 1.63
C LYS A 174 21.31 -16.16 1.96
N SER A 175 21.46 -17.02 2.95
CA SER A 175 20.35 -17.78 3.52
C SER A 175 19.52 -16.82 4.38
N GLU A 176 18.45 -16.24 3.83
CA GLU A 176 17.51 -15.46 4.60
C GLU A 176 16.43 -16.39 5.18
N ARG A 177 15.97 -16.05 6.37
CA ARG A 177 14.97 -16.85 7.07
C ARG A 177 13.57 -16.57 6.51
N LYS A 178 12.87 -17.60 6.08
CA LYS A 178 11.54 -17.51 5.42
C LYS A 178 10.52 -16.77 6.26
N TYR A 179 10.53 -16.93 7.56
CA TYR A 179 9.58 -16.26 8.45
C TYR A 179 9.68 -14.74 8.43
N LEU A 180 10.87 -14.16 8.15
CA LEU A 180 11.02 -12.70 8.05
C LEU A 180 10.19 -12.16 6.89
N HIS A 181 10.21 -12.84 5.75
CA HIS A 181 9.34 -12.50 4.62
C HIS A 181 7.86 -12.69 4.98
N GLN A 182 7.52 -13.77 5.69
CA GLN A 182 6.14 -14.09 6.04
C GLN A 182 5.52 -13.10 7.04
N ILE A 183 6.32 -12.36 7.83
CA ILE A 183 5.83 -11.28 8.70
C ILE A 183 5.22 -10.15 7.87
N ILE A 184 5.73 -9.90 6.65
CA ILE A 184 5.29 -8.83 5.76
C ILE A 184 4.36 -9.33 4.65
N HIS A 185 4.58 -10.56 4.16
CA HIS A 185 3.81 -11.16 3.07
C HIS A 185 3.43 -12.60 3.37
N SER A 186 2.24 -12.78 3.93
CA SER A 186 1.63 -14.08 4.16
C SER A 186 0.09 -13.95 4.21
N PRO A 187 -0.67 -15.04 4.34
CA PRO A 187 -2.12 -14.94 4.51
C PRO A 187 -2.56 -14.20 5.77
N ILE A 188 -1.67 -14.09 6.78
CA ILE A 188 -1.89 -13.35 8.04
C ILE A 188 -0.58 -12.66 8.38
N ASP A 189 -0.43 -11.43 7.96
CA ASP A 189 0.78 -10.64 8.06
C ASP A 189 0.53 -9.24 8.65
N ALA A 190 1.59 -8.47 8.81
CA ALA A 190 1.52 -7.13 9.40
C ALA A 190 0.71 -6.16 8.56
N ASP A 191 0.82 -6.23 7.22
CA ASP A 191 0.08 -5.43 6.27
C ASP A 191 -1.44 -5.67 6.41
N GLN A 192 -1.87 -6.94 6.35
CA GLN A 192 -3.29 -7.29 6.42
C GLN A 192 -3.91 -6.97 7.78
N ILE A 193 -3.18 -7.15 8.86
CA ILE A 193 -3.65 -6.80 10.20
C ILE A 193 -3.88 -5.29 10.30
N ASP A 194 -2.94 -4.46 9.82
CA ASP A 194 -3.11 -3.01 9.88
C ASP A 194 -4.26 -2.54 8.99
N PHE A 195 -4.27 -2.89 7.69
CA PHE A 195 -5.27 -2.31 6.80
C PHE A 195 -6.69 -2.73 7.17
N LEU A 196 -6.94 -3.95 7.64
CA LEU A 196 -8.28 -4.36 8.08
C LEU A 196 -8.78 -3.51 9.24
N LEU A 197 -7.94 -3.29 10.25
CA LEU A 197 -8.29 -2.45 11.40
C LEU A 197 -8.49 -0.98 10.99
N ARG A 198 -7.54 -0.45 10.23
CA ARG A 198 -7.50 0.95 9.82
C ARG A 198 -8.65 1.31 8.91
N ASP A 199 -8.90 0.51 7.88
CA ASP A 199 -9.99 0.73 6.95
C ASP A 199 -11.36 0.63 7.64
N ALA A 200 -11.53 -0.34 8.55
CA ALA A 200 -12.75 -0.44 9.35
C ALA A 200 -12.95 0.79 10.25
N HIS A 201 -11.88 1.26 10.90
CA HIS A 201 -11.92 2.44 11.75
C HIS A 201 -12.36 3.69 10.97
N TYR A 202 -11.71 3.99 9.87
CA TYR A 202 -11.95 5.20 9.08
C TYR A 202 -13.22 5.15 8.23
N THR A 203 -13.67 3.97 7.81
CA THR A 203 -14.97 3.82 7.13
C THR A 203 -16.13 3.78 8.11
N GLY A 204 -15.88 3.50 9.39
CA GLY A 204 -16.90 3.35 10.41
C GLY A 204 -17.72 2.06 10.30
N VAL A 205 -17.26 1.06 9.52
CA VAL A 205 -17.93 -0.23 9.42
C VAL A 205 -17.43 -1.20 10.51
N ALA A 206 -18.32 -1.97 11.08
CA ALA A 206 -17.98 -2.91 12.18
C ALA A 206 -17.40 -4.24 11.70
N TYR A 207 -17.07 -4.38 10.42
CA TYR A 207 -16.65 -5.67 9.83
C TYR A 207 -15.19 -6.01 10.02
N GLY A 208 -14.30 -5.01 10.14
CA GLY A 208 -12.85 -5.20 10.27
C GLY A 208 -12.36 -5.29 11.72
N ILE A 209 -13.24 -5.54 12.69
CA ILE A 209 -12.85 -5.75 14.09
C ILE A 209 -12.27 -7.16 14.20
N ILE A 210 -10.94 -7.23 14.44
CA ILE A 210 -10.19 -8.48 14.57
C ILE A 210 -9.46 -8.51 15.92
N ASP A 211 -9.28 -9.72 16.47
CA ASP A 211 -8.52 -9.92 17.71
C ASP A 211 -7.00 -9.95 17.43
N THR A 212 -6.44 -8.77 17.22
CA THR A 212 -5.02 -8.58 16.86
C THR A 212 -4.08 -9.15 17.91
N GLU A 213 -4.39 -8.93 19.20
CA GLU A 213 -3.53 -9.43 20.29
C GLU A 213 -3.48 -10.96 20.26
N ARG A 214 -4.63 -11.61 20.07
CA ARG A 214 -4.70 -13.06 19.99
C ARG A 214 -3.99 -13.60 18.74
N LEU A 215 -4.14 -12.94 17.60
CA LEU A 215 -3.40 -13.31 16.39
C LEU A 215 -1.90 -13.27 16.66
N ILE A 216 -1.36 -12.15 17.14
CA ILE A 216 0.07 -11.99 17.37
C ILE A 216 0.57 -12.98 18.45
N GLN A 217 -0.10 -13.09 19.62
CA GLN A 217 0.31 -13.97 20.69
C GLN A 217 0.35 -15.45 20.34
N THR A 218 -0.40 -15.86 19.31
CA THR A 218 -0.43 -17.25 18.85
C THR A 218 0.52 -17.54 17.68
N MET A 219 1.23 -16.51 17.17
CA MET A 219 2.30 -16.69 16.19
C MET A 219 3.52 -17.35 16.82
N LYS A 220 4.12 -18.30 16.11
CA LYS A 220 5.31 -19.06 16.52
C LYS A 220 6.20 -19.33 15.31
N LEU A 221 7.45 -19.69 15.59
CA LEU A 221 8.38 -20.19 14.58
C LEU A 221 8.47 -21.71 14.63
N PHE A 222 8.36 -22.34 13.47
CA PHE A 222 8.55 -23.77 13.31
C PHE A 222 9.26 -24.08 12.00
N LYS A 223 10.45 -24.66 12.08
CA LYS A 223 11.28 -25.01 10.90
C LYS A 223 11.44 -23.86 9.90
N ASP A 224 11.83 -22.70 10.39
CA ASP A 224 12.01 -21.47 9.62
C ASP A 224 10.75 -20.90 8.95
N GLU A 225 9.58 -21.30 9.43
CA GLU A 225 8.28 -20.79 8.98
C GLU A 225 7.52 -20.11 10.12
N LEU A 226 6.77 -19.06 9.76
CA LEU A 226 5.78 -18.45 10.65
C LEU A 226 4.54 -19.34 10.67
N VAL A 227 4.19 -19.83 11.84
CA VAL A 227 3.02 -20.70 12.05
C VAL A 227 2.14 -20.15 13.15
N MET A 228 0.88 -20.59 13.17
CA MET A 228 -0.08 -20.23 14.20
C MET A 228 -0.37 -21.41 15.13
N ASP A 229 -0.36 -21.16 16.45
CA ASP A 229 -0.82 -22.14 17.43
C ASP A 229 -2.32 -22.42 17.25
N LYS A 230 -2.75 -23.67 17.49
CA LYS A 230 -4.17 -24.06 17.42
C LYS A 230 -5.10 -23.17 18.24
N LYS A 231 -4.59 -22.58 19.32
CA LYS A 231 -5.34 -21.63 20.17
C LYS A 231 -5.70 -20.32 19.45
N GLY A 232 -5.07 -20.03 18.31
CA GLY A 232 -5.35 -18.87 17.46
C GLY A 232 -6.40 -19.11 16.38
N ILE A 233 -6.89 -20.33 16.17
CA ILE A 233 -7.79 -20.67 15.05
C ILE A 233 -9.00 -19.74 14.98
N SER A 234 -9.69 -19.50 16.09
CA SER A 234 -10.87 -18.62 16.12
C SER A 234 -10.54 -17.17 15.71
N ALA A 235 -9.34 -16.66 16.08
CA ALA A 235 -8.92 -15.33 15.68
C ALA A 235 -8.60 -15.27 14.17
N ILE A 236 -8.02 -16.35 13.62
CA ILE A 236 -7.77 -16.51 12.17
C ILE A 236 -9.09 -16.52 11.41
N GLU A 237 -10.04 -17.36 11.82
CA GLU A 237 -11.37 -17.44 11.19
C GLU A 237 -12.08 -16.09 11.24
N GLY A 238 -12.03 -15.39 12.38
CA GLY A 238 -12.57 -14.04 12.54
C GLY A 238 -11.94 -13.05 11.57
N MET A 239 -10.60 -13.06 11.42
CA MET A 239 -9.89 -12.19 10.48
C MET A 239 -10.26 -12.49 9.02
N LEU A 240 -10.34 -13.76 8.63
CA LEU A 240 -10.71 -14.15 7.26
C LEU A 240 -12.16 -13.75 6.93
N VAL A 241 -13.08 -13.89 7.87
CA VAL A 241 -14.47 -13.42 7.73
C VAL A 241 -14.51 -11.90 7.62
N ALA A 242 -13.83 -11.19 8.53
CA ALA A 242 -13.71 -9.73 8.50
C ALA A 242 -13.19 -9.24 7.14
N ARG A 243 -12.12 -9.85 6.62
CA ARG A 243 -11.57 -9.55 5.31
C ARG A 243 -12.61 -9.74 4.20
N GLY A 244 -13.32 -10.86 4.15
CA GLY A 244 -14.37 -11.11 3.17
C GLY A 244 -15.49 -10.06 3.21
N LEU A 245 -15.91 -9.65 4.42
CA LEU A 245 -16.92 -8.60 4.60
C LEU A 245 -16.42 -7.22 4.18
N MET A 246 -15.17 -6.86 4.47
CA MET A 246 -14.55 -5.60 4.02
C MET A 246 -14.45 -5.55 2.50
N TYR A 247 -14.08 -6.65 1.85
CA TYR A 247 -14.06 -6.73 0.38
C TYR A 247 -15.43 -6.45 -0.24
N SER A 248 -16.48 -7.10 0.26
CA SER A 248 -17.83 -6.94 -0.27
C SER A 248 -18.45 -5.58 0.01
N SER A 249 -18.18 -5.01 1.19
CA SER A 249 -18.85 -3.78 1.65
C SER A 249 -18.08 -2.50 1.27
N VAL A 250 -16.74 -2.51 1.35
CA VAL A 250 -15.90 -1.33 1.18
C VAL A 250 -15.17 -1.36 -0.17
N TYR A 251 -14.29 -2.36 -0.38
CA TYR A 251 -13.37 -2.33 -1.53
C TYR A 251 -14.08 -2.54 -2.87
N PHE A 252 -15.16 -3.32 -2.92
CA PHE A 252 -15.98 -3.50 -4.11
C PHE A 252 -17.29 -2.72 -4.06
N HIS A 253 -17.39 -1.69 -3.21
CA HIS A 253 -18.60 -0.88 -3.15
C HIS A 253 -18.89 -0.22 -4.50
N LYS A 254 -20.08 -0.47 -5.04
CA LYS A 254 -20.49 -0.05 -6.39
C LYS A 254 -20.21 1.43 -6.70
N THR A 255 -20.53 2.34 -5.78
CA THR A 255 -20.35 3.79 -5.98
C THR A 255 -18.88 4.16 -6.03
N VAL A 256 -18.02 3.53 -5.20
CA VAL A 256 -16.57 3.72 -5.22
C VAL A 256 -16.03 3.28 -6.56
N ARG A 257 -16.39 2.07 -7.03
CA ARG A 257 -15.96 1.53 -8.32
C ARG A 257 -16.38 2.41 -9.51
N ILE A 258 -17.56 3.04 -9.46
CA ILE A 258 -17.97 4.01 -10.49
C ILE A 258 -17.03 5.23 -10.52
N ALA A 259 -16.71 5.80 -9.36
CA ALA A 259 -15.80 6.94 -9.29
C ALA A 259 -14.40 6.58 -9.78
N GLU A 260 -13.90 5.40 -9.41
CA GLU A 260 -12.61 4.87 -9.87
C GLU A 260 -12.56 4.71 -11.39
N VAL A 261 -13.58 4.11 -11.99
CA VAL A 261 -13.67 3.97 -13.47
C VAL A 261 -13.75 5.33 -14.14
N MET A 262 -14.49 6.30 -13.59
CA MET A 262 -14.51 7.67 -14.13
C MET A 262 -13.12 8.29 -14.14
N LEU A 263 -12.36 8.20 -13.04
CA LEU A 263 -10.99 8.68 -12.99
C LEU A 263 -10.10 7.95 -14.01
N ALA A 264 -10.17 6.62 -14.05
CA ALA A 264 -9.37 5.80 -14.95
C ALA A 264 -9.55 6.23 -16.42
N ARG A 265 -10.79 6.50 -16.84
CA ARG A 265 -11.09 6.98 -18.21
C ARG A 265 -10.52 8.39 -18.47
N ALA A 266 -10.53 9.29 -17.48
CA ALA A 266 -9.92 10.61 -17.63
C ALA A 266 -8.39 10.49 -17.75
N VAL A 267 -7.77 9.63 -16.93
CA VAL A 267 -6.32 9.37 -16.99
C VAL A 267 -5.94 8.73 -18.33
N GLU A 268 -6.68 7.72 -18.78
CA GLU A 268 -6.47 7.07 -20.08
C GLU A 268 -6.49 8.10 -21.22
N LYS A 269 -7.52 8.97 -21.23
CA LYS A 269 -7.63 10.05 -22.21
C LYS A 269 -6.45 11.03 -22.18
N ALA A 270 -6.03 11.46 -21.00
CA ALA A 270 -4.89 12.37 -20.85
C ALA A 270 -3.58 11.72 -21.30
N LEU A 271 -3.40 10.42 -21.05
CA LEU A 271 -2.25 9.63 -21.51
C LEU A 271 -2.21 9.45 -23.02
N GLU A 272 -3.37 9.18 -23.67
CA GLU A 272 -3.49 9.10 -25.14
C GLU A 272 -3.09 10.41 -25.82
N LEU A 273 -3.47 11.54 -25.22
CA LEU A 273 -3.14 12.87 -25.73
C LEU A 273 -1.70 13.32 -25.42
N GLY A 274 -0.93 12.50 -24.70
CA GLY A 274 0.42 12.86 -24.27
C GLY A 274 0.48 14.02 -23.27
N LYS A 275 -0.64 14.33 -22.59
CA LYS A 275 -0.78 15.48 -21.67
C LYS A 275 -0.44 15.12 -20.22
N LEU A 276 -0.32 13.83 -19.89
CA LEU A 276 0.00 13.37 -18.55
C LEU A 276 1.36 12.64 -18.59
N LYS A 277 2.29 13.11 -17.76
CA LYS A 277 3.64 12.54 -17.61
C LYS A 277 3.93 12.28 -16.14
N ASP A 278 4.88 11.40 -15.87
CA ASP A 278 5.44 11.13 -14.53
C ASP A 278 4.38 10.87 -13.43
N ILE A 279 3.29 10.20 -13.80
CA ILE A 279 2.15 9.93 -12.89
C ILE A 279 2.59 9.26 -11.58
N THR A 280 3.64 8.45 -11.59
CA THR A 280 4.15 7.75 -10.40
C THR A 280 4.78 8.69 -9.37
N ARG A 281 5.16 9.90 -9.76
CA ARG A 281 5.72 10.93 -8.87
C ARG A 281 4.66 11.82 -8.22
N MET A 282 3.43 11.77 -8.74
CA MET A 282 2.36 12.63 -8.26
C MET A 282 1.73 12.10 -6.98
N VAL A 283 1.09 13.00 -6.24
CA VAL A 283 0.09 12.70 -5.22
C VAL A 283 -1.32 12.91 -5.77
N ASP A 284 -2.35 12.51 -5.03
CA ASP A 284 -3.75 12.54 -5.51
C ASP A 284 -4.19 13.91 -6.03
N SER A 285 -3.87 14.99 -5.29
CA SER A 285 -4.25 16.36 -5.66
C SER A 285 -3.53 16.86 -6.93
N GLU A 286 -2.26 16.49 -7.12
CA GLU A 286 -1.50 16.86 -8.32
C GLU A 286 -2.07 16.18 -9.56
N LEU A 287 -2.42 14.88 -9.47
CA LEU A 287 -3.05 14.19 -10.57
C LEU A 287 -4.35 14.86 -11.01
N LEU A 288 -5.22 15.20 -10.05
CA LEU A 288 -6.48 15.88 -10.38
C LEU A 288 -6.24 17.24 -11.03
N ALA A 289 -5.28 18.02 -10.51
CA ALA A 289 -4.92 19.34 -11.08
C ALA A 289 -4.35 19.24 -12.51
N GLU A 290 -3.58 18.20 -12.81
CA GLU A 290 -3.07 17.98 -14.18
C GLU A 290 -4.19 17.51 -15.13
N LEU A 291 -5.12 16.67 -14.64
CA LEU A 291 -6.27 16.24 -15.44
C LEU A 291 -7.21 17.41 -15.80
N GLU A 292 -7.44 18.37 -14.88
CA GLU A 292 -8.25 19.56 -15.15
C GLU A 292 -7.68 20.40 -16.33
N LYS A 293 -6.36 20.40 -16.51
CA LYS A 293 -5.69 21.13 -17.58
C LYS A 293 -5.53 20.33 -18.88
N ALA A 294 -5.65 19.01 -18.81
CA ALA A 294 -5.27 18.13 -19.91
C ALA A 294 -6.25 18.20 -21.11
N HIS A 295 -7.54 18.16 -20.86
CA HIS A 295 -8.57 18.16 -21.88
C HIS A 295 -9.96 18.42 -21.26
N SER A 296 -10.90 19.04 -21.99
CA SER A 296 -12.24 19.36 -21.50
C SER A 296 -13.03 18.16 -20.94
N TYR A 297 -12.89 16.98 -21.52
CA TYR A 297 -13.45 15.75 -20.97
C TYR A 297 -12.84 15.40 -19.60
N CYS A 298 -11.53 15.52 -19.45
CA CYS A 298 -10.87 15.22 -18.18
C CYS A 298 -11.29 16.23 -17.10
N GLU A 299 -11.36 17.52 -17.44
CA GLU A 299 -11.88 18.58 -16.58
C GLU A 299 -13.31 18.28 -16.13
N GLU A 300 -14.21 17.92 -17.05
CA GLU A 300 -15.58 17.53 -16.73
C GLU A 300 -15.62 16.38 -15.72
N ILE A 301 -14.82 15.33 -15.93
CA ILE A 301 -14.77 14.18 -15.02
C ILE A 301 -14.29 14.60 -13.64
N VAL A 302 -13.22 15.41 -13.53
CA VAL A 302 -12.71 15.89 -12.24
C VAL A 302 -13.77 16.72 -11.51
N ILE A 303 -14.46 17.64 -12.21
CA ILE A 303 -15.56 18.42 -11.64
C ILE A 303 -16.69 17.50 -11.15
N ARG A 304 -17.06 16.48 -11.94
CA ARG A 304 -18.09 15.50 -11.53
C ARG A 304 -17.68 14.72 -10.28
N LEU A 305 -16.43 14.28 -10.17
CA LEU A 305 -15.90 13.60 -9.00
C LEU A 305 -15.93 14.52 -7.78
N LYS A 306 -15.43 15.76 -7.91
CA LYS A 306 -15.39 16.78 -6.86
C LYS A 306 -16.76 17.07 -6.26
N TYR A 307 -17.80 17.14 -7.08
CA TYR A 307 -19.17 17.44 -6.65
C TYR A 307 -20.07 16.20 -6.54
N ARG A 308 -19.47 14.99 -6.56
CA ARG A 308 -20.18 13.71 -6.45
C ARG A 308 -21.32 13.56 -7.47
N LYS A 309 -21.12 14.07 -8.70
CA LYS A 309 -22.04 13.91 -9.85
C LYS A 309 -21.64 12.69 -10.67
N LEU A 310 -21.59 11.54 -10.02
CA LEU A 310 -21.11 10.29 -10.59
C LEU A 310 -22.04 9.76 -11.69
N PHE A 311 -21.46 8.98 -12.61
CA PHE A 311 -22.25 8.23 -13.60
C PHE A 311 -23.18 7.23 -12.90
N LYS A 312 -24.28 6.93 -13.56
CA LYS A 312 -25.24 5.95 -13.06
C LYS A 312 -25.11 4.66 -13.85
N LYS A 313 -25.31 3.53 -13.17
CA LYS A 313 -25.35 2.23 -13.81
C LYS A 313 -26.53 2.16 -14.79
N ALA A 314 -26.26 2.06 -16.09
CA ALA A 314 -27.27 1.95 -17.12
C ALA A 314 -27.72 0.50 -17.33
N TYR A 315 -26.77 -0.45 -17.20
CA TYR A 315 -27.02 -1.87 -17.47
C TYR A 315 -26.23 -2.77 -16.50
N SER A 316 -26.74 -3.95 -16.24
CA SER A 316 -26.05 -5.01 -15.48
C SER A 316 -26.67 -6.36 -15.82
N LYS A 317 -25.81 -7.30 -16.13
CA LYS A 317 -26.18 -8.70 -16.33
C LYS A 317 -25.17 -9.60 -15.63
N ASP A 318 -25.59 -10.73 -15.11
CA ASP A 318 -24.67 -11.71 -14.55
C ASP A 318 -23.80 -12.29 -15.69
N ILE A 319 -22.50 -12.44 -15.44
CA ILE A 319 -21.56 -13.03 -16.41
C ILE A 319 -22.03 -14.42 -16.86
N LYS A 320 -22.62 -15.20 -15.94
CA LYS A 320 -23.16 -16.53 -16.23
C LYS A 320 -24.33 -16.51 -17.22
N GLU A 321 -24.98 -15.37 -17.40
CA GLU A 321 -26.08 -15.18 -18.34
C GLU A 321 -25.64 -14.60 -19.68
N LEU A 322 -24.35 -14.29 -19.87
CA LEU A 322 -23.80 -13.79 -21.11
C LEU A 322 -23.44 -14.94 -22.04
N SER A 323 -23.79 -14.80 -23.33
CA SER A 323 -23.23 -15.66 -24.38
C SER A 323 -21.73 -15.34 -24.56
N LYS A 324 -20.97 -16.30 -25.14
CA LYS A 324 -19.56 -16.11 -25.41
C LYS A 324 -19.30 -14.86 -26.27
N ASP A 325 -20.09 -14.65 -27.30
CA ASP A 325 -19.97 -13.49 -28.20
C ASP A 325 -20.27 -12.16 -27.49
N GLN A 326 -21.21 -12.14 -26.52
CA GLN A 326 -21.48 -10.97 -25.68
C GLN A 326 -20.33 -10.68 -24.72
N LEU A 327 -19.68 -11.73 -24.21
CA LEU A 327 -18.54 -11.58 -23.33
C LEU A 327 -17.32 -11.04 -24.11
N ASP A 328 -17.05 -11.59 -25.29
CA ASP A 328 -15.95 -11.15 -26.15
C ASP A 328 -16.15 -9.67 -26.57
N THR A 329 -17.36 -9.28 -26.97
CA THR A 329 -17.69 -7.86 -27.27
C THR A 329 -17.48 -6.93 -26.07
N LEU A 330 -17.79 -7.39 -24.84
CA LEU A 330 -17.57 -6.59 -23.62
C LEU A 330 -16.09 -6.48 -23.23
N LEU A 331 -15.25 -7.43 -23.61
CA LEU A 331 -13.81 -7.43 -23.35
C LEU A 331 -13.04 -6.55 -24.35
N GLU A 332 -13.65 -6.26 -25.51
CA GLU A 332 -13.11 -5.36 -26.55
C GLU A 332 -13.44 -3.88 -26.30
N LEU A 333 -14.42 -3.56 -25.44
CA LEU A 333 -14.83 -2.21 -25.02
C LEU A 333 -14.00 -1.70 -23.83
#